data_b72f01a928ca09813de2814ad228a437
#
_entry.id   b72f01a928ca09813de2814ad228a437
#
_cell.length_a   1.000
_cell.length_b   1.000
_cell.length_c   1.000
_cell.angle_alpha   90.00
_cell.angle_beta   90.00
_cell.angle_gamma   90.00
#
_symmetry.space_group_name_H-M   'P 1'
#
loop_
_entity.id
_entity.type
_entity.pdbx_description
1 polymer ?
#
loop_
_entity_poly.entity_id
_entity_poly.type
_entity_poly.pdbx_seq_one_letter_code
_entity_poly.pdbx_strand_id
1 'polypeptide(L)' 'MTETWKLDDNYYAIYSEDRSIWTTIQRYHKKRGWIIMAQYYYPSGKLKGKQFKLPNDRNNREIAKRLCKKST' A
#
# COMPACT_ATOMS: atom_id res chain seq x y z
N MET A 1 -11.47 -0.38 0.79
CA MET A 1 -10.97 -1.24 -0.29
C MET A 1 -9.45 -1.22 -0.32
N THR A 2 -8.83 -2.38 -0.44
CA THR A 2 -7.37 -2.51 -0.53
C THR A 2 -7.04 -3.52 -1.61
N GLU A 3 -6.10 -3.16 -2.49
CA GLU A 3 -5.69 -4.01 -3.61
C GLU A 3 -4.16 -4.03 -3.70
N THR A 4 -3.63 -5.13 -4.22
CA THR A 4 -2.20 -5.26 -4.45
C THR A 4 -1.95 -5.92 -5.80
N TRP A 5 -0.88 -5.50 -6.47
CA TRP A 5 -0.54 -6.03 -7.80
C TRP A 5 0.95 -5.82 -8.08
N LYS A 6 1.45 -6.52 -9.11
CA LYS A 6 2.82 -6.38 -9.57
C LYS A 6 2.94 -5.14 -10.47
N LEU A 7 3.90 -4.28 -10.18
CA LEU A 7 4.21 -3.12 -11.04
C LEU A 7 5.19 -3.51 -12.14
N ASP A 8 6.30 -4.13 -11.75
CA ASP A 8 7.34 -4.62 -12.66
C ASP A 8 8.13 -5.69 -11.93
N ASP A 9 9.28 -6.08 -12.49
CA ASP A 9 10.10 -7.14 -11.88
C ASP A 9 10.70 -6.74 -10.54
N ASN A 10 10.86 -5.43 -10.31
CA ASN A 10 11.51 -4.91 -9.10
C ASN A 10 10.54 -4.46 -8.03
N TYR A 11 9.29 -4.14 -8.40
CA TYR A 11 8.34 -3.52 -7.47
C TYR A 11 6.95 -4.12 -7.54
N TYR A 12 6.33 -4.17 -6.38
CA TYR A 12 4.93 -4.49 -6.19
C TYR A 12 4.22 -3.23 -5.71
N ALA A 13 2.90 -3.17 -5.84
CA ALA A 13 2.11 -2.03 -5.39
C ALA A 13 1.01 -2.47 -4.43
N ILE A 14 0.65 -1.57 -3.52
CA ILE A 14 -0.54 -1.72 -2.69
C ILE A 14 -1.27 -0.39 -2.67
N TYR A 15 -2.57 -0.44 -2.93
CA TYR A 15 -3.47 0.72 -2.84
C TYR A 15 -4.49 0.45 -1.76
N SER A 16 -4.75 1.43 -0.90
CA SER A 16 -5.74 1.28 0.15
C SER A 16 -6.49 2.58 0.39
N GLU A 17 -7.78 2.45 0.66
CA GLU A 17 -8.64 3.53 1.13
C GLU A 17 -8.82 3.48 2.65
N ASP A 18 -8.18 2.51 3.30
CA ASP A 18 -8.28 2.30 4.74
C ASP A 18 -7.13 3.01 5.46
N ARG A 19 -7.48 3.98 6.30
CA ARG A 19 -6.51 4.77 7.05
C ARG A 19 -5.65 3.92 7.98
N SER A 20 -6.20 2.86 8.54
CA SER A 20 -5.42 1.98 9.42
C SER A 20 -4.31 1.26 8.66
N ILE A 21 -4.56 0.92 7.39
CA ILE A 21 -3.56 0.31 6.52
C ILE A 21 -2.42 1.32 6.24
N TRP A 22 -2.77 2.58 5.93
CA TRP A 22 -1.75 3.62 5.71
C TRP A 22 -0.84 3.76 6.93
N THR A 23 -1.44 3.82 8.11
CA THR A 23 -0.70 3.98 9.37
C THR A 23 0.21 2.78 9.61
N THR A 24 -0.27 1.57 9.38
CA THR A 24 0.52 0.36 9.53
C THR A 24 1.72 0.36 8.60
N ILE A 25 1.52 0.70 7.34
CA ILE A 25 2.60 0.76 6.35
C ILE A 25 3.64 1.80 6.76
N GLN A 26 3.20 3.00 7.09
CA GLN A 26 4.09 4.10 7.43
C GLN A 26 4.84 3.87 8.73
N ARG A 27 4.24 3.14 9.67
CA ARG A 27 4.85 2.85 10.97
C ARG A 27 5.81 1.67 10.93
N TYR A 28 5.42 0.58 10.26
CA TYR A 28 6.15 -0.69 10.37
C TYR A 28 6.90 -1.10 9.11
N HIS A 29 6.51 -0.61 7.94
CA HIS A 29 7.06 -1.09 6.68
C HIS A 29 7.92 -0.07 5.93
N LYS A 30 7.97 1.16 6.41
CA LYS A 30 8.81 2.20 5.79
C LYS A 30 10.27 1.77 5.71
N LYS A 31 10.77 1.12 6.75
CA LYS A 31 12.15 0.64 6.81
C LYS A 31 12.45 -0.47 5.81
N ARG A 32 11.41 -1.14 5.29
CA ARG A 32 11.54 -2.21 4.31
C ARG A 32 11.54 -1.69 2.87
N GLY A 33 11.56 -0.38 2.68
CA GLY A 33 11.53 0.22 1.36
C GLY A 33 10.14 0.47 0.79
N TRP A 34 9.11 0.42 1.63
CA TRP A 34 7.74 0.75 1.22
C TRP A 34 7.60 2.26 1.19
N ILE A 35 7.38 2.84 0.01
CA ILE A 35 7.29 4.28 -0.17
C ILE A 35 5.97 4.66 -0.85
N ILE A 36 5.48 5.85 -0.51
CA ILE A 36 4.30 6.42 -1.17
C ILE A 36 4.66 6.72 -2.62
N MET A 37 3.84 6.24 -3.56
CA MET A 37 4.01 6.58 -4.97
C MET A 37 2.89 7.48 -5.50
N ALA A 38 1.72 7.49 -4.86
CA ALA A 38 0.60 8.32 -5.28
C ALA A 38 -0.40 8.50 -4.14
N GLN A 39 -1.08 9.65 -4.16
CA GLN A 39 -2.20 9.93 -3.27
C GLN A 39 -3.37 10.39 -4.12
N TYR A 40 -4.56 9.91 -3.80
CA TYR A 40 -5.77 10.21 -4.54
C TYR A 40 -6.75 10.96 -3.65
N TYR A 41 -7.44 11.95 -4.22
CA TYR A 41 -8.33 12.83 -3.48
C TYR A 41 -9.72 12.83 -4.09
N TYR A 42 -10.74 13.02 -3.26
CA TYR A 42 -12.08 13.32 -3.74
C TYR A 42 -12.12 14.75 -4.29
N PRO A 43 -13.10 15.09 -5.12
CA PRO A 43 -13.29 16.48 -5.58
C PRO A 43 -13.41 17.49 -4.44
N SER A 44 -13.88 17.05 -3.26
CA SER A 44 -13.99 17.89 -2.07
C SER A 44 -12.62 18.22 -1.44
N GLY A 45 -11.54 17.61 -1.91
CA GLY A 45 -10.20 17.78 -1.34
C GLY A 45 -9.83 16.78 -0.27
N LYS A 46 -10.77 15.94 0.16
CA LYS A 46 -10.47 14.89 1.15
C LYS A 46 -9.67 13.77 0.52
N LEU A 47 -8.75 13.22 1.31
CA LEU A 47 -7.92 12.10 0.87
C LEU A 47 -8.76 10.85 0.70
N LYS A 48 -8.75 10.28 -0.50
CA LYS A 48 -9.49 9.07 -0.83
C LYS A 48 -8.67 7.81 -0.55
N GLY A 49 -7.42 7.80 -1.01
CA GLY A 49 -6.58 6.63 -0.87
C GLY A 49 -5.12 6.94 -1.11
N LYS A 50 -4.27 6.01 -0.70
CA LYS A 50 -2.83 6.09 -0.90
C LYS A 50 -2.33 4.83 -1.58
N GLN A 51 -1.41 5.02 -2.52
CA GLN A 51 -0.75 3.93 -3.21
C GLN A 51 0.72 3.92 -2.83
N PHE A 52 1.21 2.75 -2.40
CA PHE A 52 2.60 2.57 -2.03
C PHE A 52 3.26 1.60 -3.00
N LYS A 53 4.56 1.74 -3.19
CA LYS A 53 5.32 0.69 -3.87
C LYS A 53 6.28 0.05 -2.88
N LEU A 54 6.51 -1.23 -3.06
CA LEU A 54 7.35 -2.05 -2.18
C LEU A 54 8.25 -2.93 -3.02
N PRO A 55 9.42 -3.32 -2.49
CA PRO A 55 10.28 -4.24 -3.22
C PRO A 55 9.56 -5.54 -3.52
N ASN A 56 9.74 -6.06 -4.74
CA ASN A 56 9.07 -7.26 -5.18
C ASN A 56 9.83 -8.51 -4.70
N ASP A 57 9.71 -8.82 -3.41
CA ASP A 57 10.22 -10.06 -2.85
C ASP A 57 9.08 -10.79 -2.15
N ARG A 58 9.33 -12.07 -1.87
CA ARG A 58 8.30 -12.94 -1.31
C ARG A 58 7.75 -12.41 0.01
N ASN A 59 8.63 -11.96 0.90
CA ASN A 59 8.23 -11.49 2.22
C ASN A 59 7.32 -10.26 2.13
N ASN A 60 7.71 -9.28 1.32
CA ASN A 60 6.91 -8.06 1.14
C ASN A 60 5.58 -8.36 0.49
N ARG A 61 5.55 -9.25 -0.53
CA ARG A 61 4.30 -9.63 -1.18
C ARG A 61 3.34 -10.31 -0.20
N GLU A 62 3.84 -11.17 0.68
CA GLU A 62 3.00 -11.82 1.67
C GLU A 62 2.43 -10.84 2.69
N ILE A 63 3.22 -9.86 3.11
CA ILE A 63 2.75 -8.80 3.99
C ILE A 63 1.64 -8.00 3.31
N ALA A 64 1.83 -7.63 2.05
CA ALA A 64 0.82 -6.88 1.29
C ALA A 64 -0.48 -7.66 1.18
N LYS A 65 -0.41 -8.95 0.90
CA LYS A 65 -1.60 -9.81 0.81
C LYS A 65 -2.34 -9.90 2.14
N ARG A 66 -1.62 -9.97 3.27
CA ARG A 66 -2.24 -9.98 4.60
C ARG A 66 -2.96 -8.67 4.89
N LEU A 67 -2.37 -7.55 4.50
CA LEU A 67 -3.01 -6.24 4.68
C LEU A 67 -4.29 -6.15 3.85
N CYS A 68 -4.29 -6.68 2.64
CA CYS A 68 -5.49 -6.72 1.81
C CYS A 68 -6.61 -7.51 2.48
N LYS A 69 -6.30 -8.62 3.12
CA LYS A 69 -7.29 -9.44 3.83
C LYS A 69 -7.86 -8.72 5.04
N LYS A 70 -7.04 -7.93 5.74
CA LYS A 70 -7.50 -7.21 6.92
C LYS A 70 -8.48 -6.09 6.60
N SER A 71 -8.39 -5.50 5.41
CA SER A 71 -9.22 -4.35 5.06
C SER A 71 -10.57 -4.73 4.46
N THR A 72 -10.83 -6.00 4.29
CA THR A 72 -12.14 -6.47 3.78
C THR A 72 -13.10 -6.90 4.93
#